data_675fc7b70bb4ace37de9a3d6a6a78fed
#
_entry.id   675fc7b70bb4ace37de9a3d6a6a78fed
#
_cell.length_a   1.000
_cell.length_b   1.000
_cell.length_c   1.000
_cell.angle_alpha   90.00
_cell.angle_beta   90.00
_cell.angle_gamma   90.00
#
_symmetry.space_group_name_H-M   'P 1'
#
loop_
_entity.id
_entity.type
_entity.pdbx_description
1 polymer ?
#
loop_
_entity_poly.entity_id
_entity_poly.type
_entity_poly.pdbx_seq_one_letter_code
_entity_poly.pdbx_strand_id
1 'polypeptide(L)'
;AKLEGNYRKVVNSYKKLDLLILDEFLIRKLTEEQASDLLEIVEIRSHGNEDLGTAGISTIFCSQYGYEDWYERLSPGEEERNPETEAIIDRIVHNAIDIHIEGKISMRQRHGLDAPVEEAGVTVGAGSTVKGGDSQ
;
A
#
# COMPACT_ATOMS: atom_id res chain seq x y z
N ALA A 1 19.64 -12.63 19.19
CA ALA A 1 20.62 -12.65 18.09
C ALA A 1 20.16 -13.45 16.86
N LYS A 2 19.66 -14.68 17.02
CA LYS A 2 19.17 -15.47 15.85
C LYS A 2 17.85 -14.94 15.27
N LEU A 3 16.96 -14.41 16.09
CA LEU A 3 15.68 -13.83 15.67
C LEU A 3 15.86 -12.51 14.89
N GLU A 4 16.75 -11.64 15.35
CA GLU A 4 17.10 -10.39 14.66
C GLU A 4 17.73 -10.62 13.29
N GLY A 5 18.63 -11.59 13.18
CA GLY A 5 19.27 -11.92 11.92
C GLY A 5 18.29 -12.45 10.87
N ASN A 6 17.27 -13.19 11.27
CA ASN A 6 16.21 -13.64 10.38
C ASN A 6 15.26 -12.50 9.97
N TYR A 7 14.91 -11.62 10.91
CA TYR A 7 14.06 -10.47 10.64
C TYR A 7 14.67 -9.54 9.58
N ARG A 8 15.94 -9.15 9.77
CA ARG A 8 16.66 -8.33 8.80
C ARG A 8 16.78 -8.97 7.42
N LYS A 9 16.93 -10.29 7.34
CA LYS A 9 16.96 -11.03 6.07
C LYS A 9 15.60 -10.93 5.36
N VAL A 10 14.50 -11.03 6.10
CA VAL A 10 13.14 -10.92 5.54
C VAL A 10 12.90 -9.50 5.02
N VAL A 11 13.19 -8.47 5.81
CA VAL A 11 13.07 -7.08 5.39
C VAL A 11 13.88 -6.81 4.12
N ASN A 12 15.13 -7.28 4.08
CA ASN A 12 15.99 -7.12 2.91
C ASN A 12 15.50 -7.91 1.68
N SER A 13 14.78 -9.02 1.87
CA SER A 13 14.18 -9.74 0.75
C SER A 13 13.07 -8.95 0.07
N TYR A 14 12.26 -8.24 0.84
CA TYR A 14 11.16 -7.41 0.30
C TYR A 14 11.64 -6.28 -0.60
N LYS A 15 12.84 -5.76 -0.37
CA LYS A 15 13.45 -4.70 -1.20
C LYS A 15 13.77 -5.15 -2.62
N LYS A 16 13.96 -6.45 -2.83
CA LYS A 16 14.47 -7.03 -4.09
C LYS A 16 13.41 -7.72 -4.95
N LEU A 17 12.19 -7.86 -4.45
CA LEU A 17 11.11 -8.52 -5.19
C LEU A 17 10.69 -7.65 -6.39
N ASP A 18 10.50 -8.24 -7.55
CA ASP A 18 9.97 -7.56 -8.73
C ASP A 18 8.58 -7.01 -8.47
N LEU A 19 7.75 -7.76 -7.79
CA LEU A 19 6.43 -7.36 -7.32
C LEU A 19 6.27 -7.65 -5.83
N LEU A 20 5.89 -6.63 -5.06
CA LEU A 20 5.52 -6.76 -3.65
C LEU A 20 4.05 -6.37 -3.50
N ILE A 21 3.25 -7.26 -2.94
CA ILE A 21 1.84 -7.00 -2.61
C ILE A 21 1.72 -6.96 -1.08
N LEU A 22 1.33 -5.81 -0.56
CA LEU A 22 1.02 -5.61 0.86
C LEU A 22 -0.49 -5.60 1.03
N ASP A 23 -1.03 -6.78 1.32
CA ASP A 23 -2.45 -6.97 1.56
C ASP A 23 -2.84 -6.58 2.99
N GLU A 24 -4.06 -6.12 3.16
CA GLU A 24 -4.57 -5.59 4.44
C GLU A 24 -3.65 -4.51 5.04
N PHE A 25 -3.07 -3.68 4.16
CA PHE A 25 -2.10 -2.67 4.55
C PHE A 25 -2.68 -1.72 5.61
N LEU A 26 -1.95 -1.59 6.72
CA LEU A 26 -2.32 -0.79 7.90
C LEU A 26 -3.61 -1.23 8.61
N ILE A 27 -4.04 -2.48 8.45
CA ILE A 27 -5.17 -3.01 9.25
C ILE A 27 -4.87 -2.96 10.75
N ARG A 28 -3.58 -3.03 11.12
CA ARG A 28 -3.07 -2.76 12.46
C ARG A 28 -2.15 -1.57 12.45
N LYS A 29 -2.13 -0.82 13.54
CA LYS A 29 -1.16 0.26 13.74
C LYS A 29 0.25 -0.33 13.82
N LEU A 30 1.21 0.33 13.18
CA LEU A 30 2.60 -0.08 13.22
C LEU A 30 3.30 0.45 14.47
N THR A 31 4.33 -0.26 14.92
CA THR A 31 5.28 0.27 15.90
C THR A 31 6.26 1.21 15.18
N GLU A 32 7.01 2.03 15.94
CA GLU A 32 8.05 2.91 15.39
C GLU A 32 9.09 2.12 14.58
N GLU A 33 9.54 0.96 15.10
CA GLU A 33 10.48 0.10 14.40
C GLU A 33 9.92 -0.43 13.08
N GLN A 34 8.65 -0.85 13.07
CA GLN A 34 7.98 -1.31 11.86
C GLN A 34 7.76 -0.19 10.83
N ALA A 35 7.47 1.02 11.30
CA ALA A 35 7.35 2.19 10.42
C ALA A 35 8.69 2.55 9.79
N SER A 36 9.77 2.49 10.55
CA SER A 36 11.14 2.73 10.04
C SER A 36 11.56 1.69 8.99
N ASP A 37 11.28 0.41 9.23
CA ASP A 37 11.54 -0.65 8.25
C ASP A 37 10.68 -0.48 6.98
N LEU A 38 9.42 -0.07 7.13
CA LEU A 38 8.54 0.23 6.00
C LEU A 38 9.09 1.39 5.17
N LEU A 39 9.53 2.47 5.82
CA LEU A 39 10.14 3.61 5.13
C LEU A 39 11.35 3.16 4.29
N GLU A 40 12.24 2.35 4.87
CA GLU A 40 13.41 1.84 4.16
C GLU A 40 13.02 0.98 2.93
N ILE A 41 12.00 0.13 3.06
CA ILE A 41 11.48 -0.68 1.96
C ILE A 41 10.90 0.23 0.87
N VAL A 42 10.06 1.18 1.24
CA VAL A 42 9.39 2.09 0.30
C VAL A 42 10.39 2.98 -0.41
N GLU A 43 11.39 3.51 0.29
CA GLU A 43 12.46 4.32 -0.31
C GLU A 43 13.20 3.58 -1.41
N ILE A 44 13.68 2.39 -1.09
CA ILE A 44 14.45 1.58 -2.05
C ILE A 44 13.59 1.19 -3.24
N ARG A 45 12.34 0.81 -3.00
CA ARG A 45 11.44 0.38 -4.07
C ARG A 45 10.92 1.54 -4.93
N SER A 46 10.80 2.74 -4.39
CA SER A 46 10.33 3.91 -5.13
C SER A 46 11.38 4.50 -6.06
N HIS A 47 12.63 4.53 -5.64
CA HIS A 47 13.71 5.14 -6.40
C HIS A 47 14.41 4.15 -7.34
N GLY A 48 14.22 2.85 -7.12
CA GLY A 48 15.09 1.83 -7.67
C GLY A 48 16.49 1.92 -7.03
N ASN A 49 17.21 0.85 -7.04
CA ASN A 49 18.61 0.85 -6.68
C ASN A 49 19.38 0.37 -7.91
N GLU A 50 20.09 1.29 -8.57
CA GLU A 50 20.89 0.97 -9.77
C GLU A 50 21.91 -0.13 -9.47
N ASP A 51 22.48 -0.12 -8.26
CA ASP A 51 23.44 -1.14 -7.81
C ASP A 51 22.80 -2.53 -7.62
N LEU A 52 21.49 -2.59 -7.37
CA LEU A 52 20.74 -3.83 -7.22
C LEU A 52 20.00 -4.25 -8.49
N GLY A 53 20.06 -3.46 -9.56
CA GLY A 53 19.36 -3.73 -10.81
C GLY A 53 17.83 -3.70 -10.68
N THR A 54 17.31 -2.92 -9.75
CA THR A 54 15.87 -2.86 -9.40
C THR A 54 15.08 -1.85 -10.22
N ALA A 55 15.50 -1.56 -11.43
CA ALA A 55 14.69 -0.77 -12.36
C ALA A 55 13.41 -1.55 -12.71
N GLY A 56 12.26 -0.95 -12.44
CA GLY A 56 10.96 -1.52 -12.80
C GLY A 56 10.29 -2.41 -11.74
N ILE A 57 10.70 -2.34 -10.49
CA ILE A 57 10.02 -3.02 -9.39
C ILE A 57 8.71 -2.33 -9.04
N SER A 58 7.68 -3.13 -8.75
CA SER A 58 6.33 -2.64 -8.47
C SER A 58 5.87 -3.02 -7.07
N THR A 59 5.09 -2.14 -6.43
CA THR A 59 4.46 -2.41 -5.14
C THR A 59 2.97 -2.13 -5.22
N ILE A 60 2.16 -3.04 -4.69
CA ILE A 60 0.72 -2.89 -4.58
C ILE A 60 0.37 -2.81 -3.10
N PHE A 61 -0.33 -1.76 -2.71
CA PHE A 61 -0.87 -1.59 -1.37
C PHE A 61 -2.38 -1.81 -1.42
N CYS A 62 -2.86 -2.86 -0.76
CA CYS A 62 -4.29 -3.13 -0.61
C CYS A 62 -4.72 -2.69 0.78
N SER A 63 -5.47 -1.60 0.88
CA SER A 63 -5.91 -1.04 2.16
C SER A 63 -7.42 -0.79 2.18
N GLN A 64 -8.02 -0.95 3.34
CA GLN A 64 -9.41 -0.56 3.61
C GLN A 64 -9.51 0.90 4.05
N TYR A 65 -8.38 1.58 4.24
CA TYR A 65 -8.28 2.93 4.75
C TYR A 65 -7.81 3.90 3.67
N GLY A 66 -8.37 5.11 3.69
CA GLY A 66 -7.88 6.22 2.89
C GLY A 66 -6.56 6.80 3.46
N TYR A 67 -5.88 7.62 2.67
CA TYR A 67 -4.60 8.21 3.05
C TYR A 67 -4.66 9.05 4.34
N GLU A 68 -5.79 9.66 4.64
CA GLU A 68 -5.99 10.44 5.86
C GLU A 68 -5.87 9.57 7.12
N ASP A 69 -6.42 8.35 7.06
CA ASP A 69 -6.36 7.40 8.16
C ASP A 69 -4.95 6.77 8.31
N TRP A 70 -4.16 6.79 7.24
CA TRP A 70 -2.82 6.23 7.27
C TRP A 70 -1.88 6.98 8.23
N TYR A 71 -2.04 8.29 8.39
CA TYR A 71 -1.24 9.09 9.33
C TYR A 71 -1.36 8.55 10.74
N GLU A 72 -2.59 8.36 11.22
CA GLU A 72 -2.83 7.83 12.56
C GLU A 72 -2.32 6.40 12.74
N ARG A 73 -2.38 5.59 11.69
CA ARG A 73 -1.98 4.18 11.75
C ARG A 73 -0.48 3.96 11.65
N LEU A 74 0.23 4.89 11.04
CA LEU A 74 1.70 4.88 10.96
C LEU A 74 2.36 5.54 12.17
N SER A 75 1.66 6.41 12.88
CA SER A 75 2.17 7.14 14.07
C SER A 75 1.23 6.98 15.26
N PRO A 76 1.11 5.78 15.83
CA PRO A 76 0.19 5.57 16.93
C PRO A 76 0.67 6.31 18.19
N GLY A 77 -0.18 7.19 18.71
CA GLY A 77 0.03 7.87 19.99
C GLY A 77 0.75 9.22 19.92
N GLU A 78 1.07 9.72 18.76
CA GLU A 78 1.58 11.08 18.55
C GLU A 78 0.44 12.00 18.12
N GLU A 79 0.32 13.16 18.77
CA GLU A 79 -0.67 14.19 18.42
C GLU A 79 -0.25 14.99 17.17
N GLU A 80 1.06 15.03 16.87
CA GLU A 80 1.62 15.73 15.74
C GLU A 80 2.06 14.78 14.64
N ARG A 81 1.98 15.23 13.40
CA ARG A 81 2.44 14.47 12.23
C ARG A 81 3.95 14.25 12.32
N ASN A 82 4.33 12.98 12.36
CA ASN A 82 5.72 12.55 12.38
C ASN A 82 6.34 12.69 10.98
N PRO A 83 7.53 13.31 10.83
CA PRO A 83 8.21 13.46 9.54
C PRO A 83 8.45 12.13 8.82
N GLU A 84 8.69 11.04 9.54
CA GLU A 84 8.86 9.70 8.98
C GLU A 84 7.56 9.18 8.35
N THR A 85 6.44 9.36 9.04
CA THR A 85 5.11 9.03 8.53
C THR A 85 4.77 9.84 7.27
N GLU A 86 5.05 11.13 7.27
CA GLU A 86 4.86 11.98 6.10
C GLU A 86 5.73 11.52 4.93
N ALA A 87 6.98 11.17 5.19
CA ALA A 87 7.89 10.65 4.17
C ALA A 87 7.40 9.32 3.56
N ILE A 88 6.85 8.42 4.35
CA ILE A 88 6.27 7.16 3.86
C ILE A 88 5.08 7.44 2.93
N ILE A 89 4.13 8.25 3.41
CA ILE A 89 2.91 8.57 2.66
C ILE A 89 3.25 9.31 1.37
N ASP A 90 4.13 10.28 1.43
CA ASP A 90 4.57 11.06 0.28
C ASP A 90 5.15 10.17 -0.82
N ARG A 91 6.03 9.25 -0.45
CA ARG A 91 6.65 8.33 -1.41
C ARG A 91 5.65 7.38 -2.05
N ILE A 92 4.67 6.93 -1.28
CA ILE A 92 3.62 6.05 -1.81
C ILE A 92 2.69 6.84 -2.73
N VAL A 93 2.17 7.96 -2.28
CA VAL A 93 1.12 8.72 -2.98
C VAL A 93 1.64 9.39 -4.26
N HIS A 94 2.84 9.95 -4.25
CA HIS A 94 3.39 10.68 -5.41
C HIS A 94 3.58 9.81 -6.66
N ASN A 95 3.84 8.52 -6.47
CA ASN A 95 4.10 7.59 -7.57
C ASN A 95 3.01 6.53 -7.72
N ALA A 96 1.91 6.65 -6.97
CA ALA A 96 0.85 5.66 -6.96
C ALA A 96 -0.21 5.93 -8.03
N ILE A 97 -0.76 4.85 -8.55
CA ILE A 97 -2.03 4.84 -9.26
C ILE A 97 -3.08 4.36 -8.26
N ASP A 98 -4.05 5.23 -7.98
CA ASP A 98 -5.14 4.88 -7.08
C ASP A 98 -6.23 4.10 -7.81
N ILE A 99 -6.55 2.94 -7.26
CA ILE A 99 -7.66 2.13 -7.74
C ILE A 99 -8.66 2.02 -6.60
N HIS A 100 -9.79 2.68 -6.73
CA HIS A 100 -10.88 2.61 -5.79
C HIS A 100 -11.90 1.58 -6.24
N ILE A 101 -12.09 0.54 -5.42
CA ILE A 101 -13.00 -0.55 -5.73
C ILE A 101 -14.19 -0.47 -4.80
N GLU A 102 -15.35 -0.22 -5.38
CA GLU A 102 -16.63 -0.25 -4.68
C GLU A 102 -17.42 -1.48 -5.11
N GLY A 103 -17.92 -2.21 -4.13
CA GLY A 103 -18.76 -3.37 -4.39
C GLY A 103 -19.82 -3.53 -3.30
N LYS A 104 -21.05 -3.74 -3.72
CA LYS A 104 -22.15 -3.98 -2.79
C LYS A 104 -22.15 -5.40 -2.21
N ILE A 105 -21.51 -6.33 -2.89
CA ILE A 105 -21.49 -7.75 -2.52
C ILE A 105 -20.04 -8.24 -2.53
N SER A 106 -19.58 -8.81 -1.42
CA SER A 106 -18.24 -9.40 -1.34
C SER A 106 -18.15 -10.69 -2.20
N MET A 107 -16.93 -11.04 -2.63
CA MET A 107 -16.70 -12.29 -3.35
C MET A 107 -17.11 -13.52 -2.53
N ARG A 108 -17.00 -13.46 -1.20
CA ARG A 108 -17.48 -14.54 -0.31
C ARG A 108 -18.99 -14.69 -0.36
N GLN A 109 -19.73 -13.60 -0.48
CA GLN A 109 -21.18 -13.62 -0.64
C GLN A 109 -21.60 -14.12 -2.02
N ARG A 110 -20.82 -13.84 -3.08
CA ARG A 110 -21.09 -14.36 -4.43
C ARG A 110 -20.99 -15.88 -4.52
N HIS A 111 -20.07 -16.49 -3.79
CA HIS A 111 -19.90 -17.96 -3.80
C HIS A 111 -20.92 -18.71 -2.96
N GLY A 112 -21.74 -18.06 -2.15
CA GLY A 112 -22.72 -18.66 -1.26
C GLY A 112 -24.19 -18.36 -1.56
N LEU A 113 -24.48 -17.39 -2.45
CA LEU A 113 -25.82 -16.89 -2.71
C LEU A 113 -26.06 -16.72 -4.22
N ASP A 114 -27.13 -17.29 -4.72
CA ASP A 114 -27.69 -17.03 -6.07
C ASP A 114 -28.31 -15.63 -6.15
N ALA A 115 -27.59 -14.58 -5.78
CA ALA A 115 -28.07 -13.21 -5.84
C ALA A 115 -27.67 -12.53 -7.15
N PRO A 116 -28.52 -11.67 -7.73
CA PRO A 116 -28.16 -10.93 -8.94
C PRO A 116 -26.95 -10.06 -8.70
N VAL A 117 -25.97 -10.14 -9.62
CA VAL A 117 -24.72 -9.40 -9.56
C VAL A 117 -24.97 -7.96 -10.02
N GLU A 118 -24.91 -7.00 -9.11
CA GLU A 118 -24.71 -5.60 -9.51
C GLU A 118 -23.23 -5.37 -9.80
N GLU A 119 -22.93 -4.74 -10.93
CA GLU A 119 -21.55 -4.48 -11.35
C GLU A 119 -20.80 -3.66 -10.33
N ALA A 120 -19.59 -4.11 -9.97
CA ALA A 120 -18.69 -3.35 -9.12
C ALA A 120 -18.12 -2.17 -9.91
N GLY A 121 -18.27 -0.96 -9.38
CA GLY A 121 -17.61 0.22 -9.93
C GLY A 121 -16.11 0.19 -9.64
N VAL A 122 -15.28 0.36 -10.66
CA VAL A 122 -13.84 0.53 -10.50
C VAL A 122 -13.47 1.92 -10.99
N THR A 123 -12.91 2.72 -10.10
CA THR A 123 -12.40 4.04 -10.44
C THR A 123 -10.87 4.02 -10.36
N VAL A 124 -10.22 4.41 -11.45
CA VAL A 124 -8.76 4.52 -11.53
C VAL A 124 -8.38 5.99 -11.60
N GLY A 125 -7.58 6.44 -10.67
CA GLY A 125 -7.04 7.79 -10.66
C GLY A 125 -5.52 7.75 -10.51
N ALA A 126 -4.81 8.51 -11.33
CA ALA A 126 -3.36 8.71 -11.19
C ALA A 126 -3.13 10.16 -10.78
N GLY A 127 -2.95 10.48 -9.51
CA GLY A 127 -2.61 11.82 -9.01
C GLY A 127 -3.40 13.02 -9.59
N SER A 128 -4.18 12.78 -10.61
CA SER A 128 -5.17 13.65 -11.23
C SER A 128 -6.38 12.81 -11.63
N THR A 129 -7.56 13.24 -11.25
CA THR A 129 -8.82 12.56 -11.52
C THR A 129 -9.03 12.41 -13.05
N VAL A 130 -8.84 11.22 -13.57
CA VAL A 130 -9.31 10.91 -14.92
C VAL A 130 -10.76 10.49 -14.80
N LYS A 131 -11.68 11.39 -15.15
CA LYS A 131 -13.07 11.01 -15.41
C LYS A 131 -13.07 10.11 -16.64
N GLY A 132 -13.36 8.84 -16.47
CA GLY A 132 -13.72 7.99 -17.58
C GLY A 132 -14.94 8.58 -18.27
N GLY A 133 -14.80 8.95 -19.54
CA GLY A 133 -15.89 9.50 -20.31
C GLY A 133 -16.95 8.42 -20.55
N ASP A 134 -18.21 8.81 -20.38
CA ASP A 134 -19.35 8.04 -20.83
C ASP A 134 -19.21 7.73 -22.31
N SER A 135 -19.18 6.46 -22.63
CA SER A 135 -19.50 5.99 -23.99
C SER A 135 -20.99 5.73 -24.05
N GLN A 136 -21.65 6.48 -24.86
CA GLN A 136 -23.02 6.21 -25.30
C GLN A 136 -23.13 4.85 -25.98
#